data_309961858e003925658b5997ff5b25d8
#
_entry.id   309961858e003925658b5997ff5b25d8
#
_cell.length_a   1.000
_cell.length_b   1.000
_cell.length_c   1.000
_cell.angle_alpha   90.00
_cell.angle_beta   90.00
_cell.angle_gamma   90.00
#
_symmetry.space_group_name_H-M   'P 1'
#
loop_
_entity.id
_entity.type
_entity.pdbx_description
1 polymer ?
#
loop_
_entity_poly.entity_id
_entity_poly.type
_entity_poly.pdbx_seq_one_letter_code
_entity_poly.pdbx_strand_id
1 'polypeptide(L)'
;MKFKPLYLNAIVAATLLTSSLLTFSHLALADEASLKKLVETAYPKFKVESVTKTPYTGLYEVFMGGQIIYTDEKFTFLIAEGRLVDPKTKKEVTGERMDELTKIDFSSLPLEQAIKVVKGNGSRKLVVFSDVDCPYCKRLEQNELSNITDVTVYTFLYPLVQLHPDSAAKSKSIWCATNRVKAWQDWILNNQLPTTTGNCEVPLEKVGELARKVGVNSTPTLFFADGKRMMGAQPYKEIEKGLQAAAKK
;
A
#
# COMPACT_ATOMS: atom_id res chain seq x y z
N MET A 1 -77.69 11.31 -50.57
CA MET A 1 -76.40 11.29 -51.20
C MET A 1 -75.36 11.11 -50.13
N LYS A 2 -74.52 10.08 -50.24
CA LYS A 2 -73.61 9.59 -49.20
C LYS A 2 -72.29 10.31 -49.35
N PHE A 3 -71.72 10.85 -48.25
CA PHE A 3 -70.32 11.19 -48.16
C PHE A 3 -69.64 10.40 -47.04
N LYS A 4 -68.68 9.63 -47.40
CA LYS A 4 -67.78 8.92 -46.48
C LYS A 4 -66.66 9.87 -45.96
N PRO A 5 -66.27 9.78 -44.72
CA PRO A 5 -65.04 10.43 -44.27
C PRO A 5 -63.79 9.53 -44.51
N LEU A 6 -62.73 10.11 -45.05
CA LEU A 6 -61.43 9.54 -45.10
C LEU A 6 -60.72 9.67 -43.73
N TYR A 7 -60.36 8.54 -43.15
CA TYR A 7 -59.32 8.48 -42.11
C TYR A 7 -57.96 8.42 -42.78
N LEU A 8 -57.09 9.37 -42.51
CA LEU A 8 -55.69 9.29 -42.88
C LEU A 8 -54.76 9.64 -41.69
N ASN A 9 -54.16 8.59 -41.17
CA ASN A 9 -52.83 8.50 -40.57
C ASN A 9 -52.27 9.62 -39.68
N ALA A 10 -52.30 9.34 -38.41
CA ALA A 10 -51.37 9.91 -37.42
C ALA A 10 -50.56 8.74 -36.82
N ILE A 11 -49.51 8.32 -37.50
CA ILE A 11 -48.44 7.49 -36.95
C ILE A 11 -47.14 7.99 -37.62
N VAL A 12 -46.37 8.86 -36.95
CA VAL A 12 -44.94 9.03 -36.96
C VAL A 12 -44.56 10.19 -36.03
N ALA A 13 -44.25 9.90 -34.78
CA ALA A 13 -43.41 10.75 -33.92
C ALA A 13 -43.23 10.08 -32.54
N ALA A 14 -42.51 8.97 -32.48
CA ALA A 14 -42.05 8.44 -31.18
C ALA A 14 -40.84 7.52 -31.36
N THR A 15 -39.76 8.04 -31.93
CA THR A 15 -38.46 7.32 -31.95
C THR A 15 -37.28 8.32 -32.13
N LEU A 16 -37.02 9.24 -31.19
CA LEU A 16 -35.81 10.05 -31.20
C LEU A 16 -35.50 10.62 -29.80
N LEU A 17 -35.47 9.77 -28.76
CA LEU A 17 -35.10 10.25 -27.41
C LEU A 17 -34.39 9.22 -26.55
N THR A 18 -33.57 8.34 -27.15
CA THR A 18 -32.78 7.35 -26.38
C THR A 18 -31.28 7.26 -26.71
N SER A 19 -30.69 8.30 -27.33
CA SER A 19 -29.28 8.23 -27.75
C SER A 19 -28.32 9.21 -27.02
N SER A 20 -28.74 9.92 -25.97
CA SER A 20 -27.89 10.98 -25.37
C SER A 20 -27.24 10.65 -24.03
N LEU A 21 -27.37 9.43 -23.49
CA LEU A 21 -26.86 9.10 -22.15
C LEU A 21 -25.58 8.26 -22.12
N LEU A 22 -25.03 7.89 -23.28
CA LEU A 22 -23.84 7.02 -23.35
C LEU A 22 -22.52 7.72 -23.68
N THR A 23 -22.50 9.02 -23.94
CA THR A 23 -21.31 9.74 -24.41
C THR A 23 -20.45 10.37 -23.31
N PHE A 24 -20.95 10.50 -22.08
CA PHE A 24 -20.19 11.14 -20.99
C PHE A 24 -19.07 10.27 -20.39
N SER A 25 -19.19 8.96 -20.49
CA SER A 25 -18.16 8.05 -19.88
C SER A 25 -16.90 7.92 -20.74
N HIS A 26 -16.99 8.14 -22.05
CA HIS A 26 -15.83 7.96 -22.94
C HIS A 26 -14.86 9.15 -22.94
N LEU A 27 -15.31 10.37 -22.67
CA LEU A 27 -14.47 11.56 -22.62
C LEU A 27 -13.54 11.53 -21.40
N ALA A 28 -14.06 11.14 -20.23
CA ALA A 28 -13.24 11.04 -19.02
C ALA A 28 -12.13 9.97 -19.12
N LEU A 29 -12.43 8.82 -19.73
CA LEU A 29 -11.45 7.74 -19.95
C LEU A 29 -10.36 8.13 -20.97
N ALA A 30 -10.71 8.93 -21.98
CA ALA A 30 -9.75 9.43 -22.96
C ALA A 30 -8.75 10.40 -22.32
N ASP A 31 -9.23 11.27 -21.43
CA ASP A 31 -8.41 12.25 -20.70
C ASP A 31 -7.42 11.55 -19.75
N GLU A 32 -7.88 10.57 -18.99
CA GLU A 32 -7.04 9.77 -18.06
C GLU A 32 -5.98 8.97 -18.81
N ALA A 33 -6.33 8.33 -19.94
CA ALA A 33 -5.39 7.58 -20.76
C ALA A 33 -4.34 8.48 -21.43
N SER A 34 -4.74 9.66 -21.88
CA SER A 34 -3.85 10.66 -22.46
C SER A 34 -2.88 11.20 -21.43
N LEU A 35 -3.36 11.56 -20.24
CA LEU A 35 -2.54 12.02 -19.14
C LEU A 35 -1.57 10.91 -18.68
N LYS A 36 -2.01 9.67 -18.58
CA LYS A 36 -1.14 8.53 -18.27
C LYS A 36 0.06 8.46 -19.20
N LYS A 37 -0.18 8.58 -20.52
CA LYS A 37 0.89 8.56 -21.52
C LYS A 37 1.86 9.74 -21.39
N LEU A 38 1.35 10.94 -21.06
CA LEU A 38 2.20 12.11 -20.81
C LEU A 38 3.13 11.89 -19.62
N VAL A 39 2.59 11.38 -18.51
CA VAL A 39 3.37 11.09 -17.29
C VAL A 39 4.40 9.98 -17.55
N GLU A 40 4.03 8.89 -18.20
CA GLU A 40 4.97 7.79 -18.56
C GLU A 40 6.09 8.26 -19.49
N THR A 41 5.79 9.22 -20.38
CA THR A 41 6.81 9.82 -21.26
C THR A 41 7.78 10.70 -20.47
N ALA A 42 7.27 11.48 -19.53
CA ALA A 42 8.09 12.37 -18.69
C ALA A 42 8.92 11.60 -17.63
N TYR A 43 8.39 10.49 -17.14
CA TYR A 43 9.00 9.67 -16.08
C TYR A 43 9.14 8.20 -16.48
N PRO A 44 9.96 7.84 -17.49
CA PRO A 44 10.01 6.48 -18.07
C PRO A 44 10.54 5.40 -17.11
N LYS A 45 11.14 5.81 -15.99
CA LYS A 45 11.64 4.88 -14.96
C LYS A 45 10.54 4.43 -13.98
N PHE A 46 9.38 5.08 -13.99
CA PHE A 46 8.28 4.77 -13.10
C PHE A 46 7.10 4.20 -13.88
N LYS A 47 6.53 3.13 -13.35
CA LYS A 47 5.27 2.59 -13.88
C LYS A 47 4.13 3.42 -13.32
N VAL A 48 3.25 3.93 -14.19
CA VAL A 48 1.99 4.55 -13.77
C VAL A 48 0.93 3.46 -13.60
N GLU A 49 0.54 3.19 -12.36
CA GLU A 49 -0.46 2.19 -12.02
C GLU A 49 -1.87 2.68 -12.35
N SER A 50 -2.21 3.93 -11.96
CA SER A 50 -3.51 4.52 -12.25
C SER A 50 -3.44 6.03 -12.42
N VAL A 51 -4.39 6.55 -13.19
CA VAL A 51 -4.74 7.97 -13.28
C VAL A 51 -6.23 8.08 -13.01
N THR A 52 -6.64 8.99 -12.15
CA THR A 52 -8.03 9.16 -11.74
C THR A 52 -8.36 10.64 -11.60
N LYS A 53 -9.45 11.08 -12.23
CA LYS A 53 -9.96 12.42 -12.04
C LYS A 53 -10.49 12.59 -10.63
N THR A 54 -10.04 13.61 -9.91
CA THR A 54 -10.53 13.88 -8.55
C THR A 54 -11.83 14.69 -8.59
N PRO A 55 -12.61 14.72 -7.50
CA PRO A 55 -13.78 15.60 -7.40
C PRO A 55 -13.40 17.09 -7.33
N TYR A 56 -12.12 17.42 -7.23
CA TYR A 56 -11.63 18.78 -7.18
C TYR A 56 -11.34 19.28 -8.60
N THR A 57 -11.88 20.45 -8.98
CA THR A 57 -11.85 20.95 -10.34
C THR A 57 -10.44 21.03 -10.92
N GLY A 58 -10.25 20.36 -12.06
CA GLY A 58 -8.98 20.37 -12.82
C GLY A 58 -7.85 19.53 -12.20
N LEU A 59 -8.09 18.81 -11.12
CA LEU A 59 -7.07 18.01 -10.44
C LEU A 59 -7.23 16.52 -10.74
N TYR A 60 -6.14 15.89 -11.14
CA TYR A 60 -6.01 14.45 -11.36
C TYR A 60 -5.07 13.85 -10.34
N GLU A 61 -5.42 12.67 -9.85
CA GLU A 61 -4.59 11.77 -9.06
C GLU A 61 -3.83 10.85 -10.01
N VAL A 62 -2.52 10.74 -9.84
CA VAL A 62 -1.67 9.77 -10.53
C VAL A 62 -0.97 8.93 -9.49
N PHE A 63 -1.24 7.62 -9.48
CA PHE A 63 -0.55 6.67 -8.63
C PHE A 63 0.58 6.03 -9.39
N MET A 64 1.82 6.28 -8.94
CA MET A 64 3.04 5.76 -9.56
C MET A 64 4.16 5.57 -8.53
N GLY A 65 4.91 4.49 -8.66
CA GLY A 65 6.03 4.20 -7.76
C GLY A 65 5.61 4.07 -6.29
N GLY A 66 4.36 3.67 -6.02
CA GLY A 66 3.81 3.52 -4.68
C GLY A 66 3.44 4.83 -3.98
N GLN A 67 3.35 5.94 -4.73
CA GLN A 67 2.99 7.27 -4.24
C GLN A 67 1.90 7.91 -5.10
N ILE A 68 1.12 8.82 -4.50
CA ILE A 68 0.20 9.67 -5.22
C ILE A 68 0.89 11.00 -5.52
N ILE A 69 0.82 11.41 -6.79
CA ILE A 69 1.06 12.77 -7.21
C ILE A 69 -0.24 13.38 -7.75
N TYR A 70 -0.37 14.69 -7.69
CA TYR A 70 -1.50 15.40 -8.29
C TYR A 70 -1.03 16.31 -9.40
N THR A 71 -1.84 16.44 -10.46
CA THR A 71 -1.53 17.27 -11.62
C THR A 71 -2.81 17.74 -12.31
N ASP A 72 -2.68 18.57 -13.34
CA ASP A 72 -3.77 18.90 -14.25
C ASP A 72 -3.84 17.93 -15.44
N GLU A 73 -4.88 18.02 -16.24
CA GLU A 73 -5.12 17.20 -17.42
C GLU A 73 -3.97 17.24 -18.44
N LYS A 74 -3.26 18.36 -18.52
CA LYS A 74 -2.19 18.60 -19.51
C LYS A 74 -0.78 18.34 -18.97
N PHE A 75 -0.68 17.92 -17.72
CA PHE A 75 0.59 17.72 -17.03
C PHE A 75 1.48 18.96 -17.00
N THR A 76 0.88 20.14 -16.76
CA THR A 76 1.61 21.42 -16.74
C THR A 76 2.33 21.69 -15.43
N PHE A 77 1.92 21.03 -14.34
CA PHE A 77 2.57 21.03 -13.03
C PHE A 77 2.43 19.66 -12.39
N LEU A 78 3.17 19.41 -11.33
CA LEU A 78 2.93 18.28 -10.42
C LEU A 78 3.06 18.73 -8.96
N ILE A 79 2.25 18.14 -8.11
CA ILE A 79 2.33 18.26 -6.66
C ILE A 79 2.84 16.90 -6.14
N ALA A 80 4.12 16.85 -5.77
CA ALA A 80 4.74 15.72 -5.12
C ALA A 80 4.59 15.86 -3.60
N GLU A 81 4.34 14.75 -2.90
CA GLU A 81 4.21 14.69 -1.43
C GLU A 81 3.08 15.60 -0.88
N GLY A 82 2.18 16.06 -1.76
CA GLY A 82 1.04 16.89 -1.37
C GLY A 82 -0.06 16.06 -0.71
N ARG A 83 -0.76 16.69 0.26
CA ARG A 83 -1.89 16.08 0.96
C ARG A 83 -3.15 16.87 0.71
N LEU A 84 -4.18 16.20 0.19
CA LEU A 84 -5.52 16.77 0.09
C LEU A 84 -6.26 16.53 1.39
N VAL A 85 -6.76 17.62 1.98
CA VAL A 85 -7.60 17.57 3.17
C VAL A 85 -8.92 18.24 2.84
N ASP A 86 -10.03 17.57 3.07
CA ASP A 86 -11.35 18.18 2.98
C ASP A 86 -11.55 19.17 4.15
N PRO A 87 -11.69 20.47 3.87
CA PRO A 87 -11.77 21.48 4.93
C PRO A 87 -13.05 21.39 5.77
N LYS A 88 -14.11 20.78 5.23
CA LYS A 88 -15.41 20.63 5.92
C LYS A 88 -15.40 19.43 6.87
N THR A 89 -14.96 18.28 6.36
CA THR A 89 -14.96 17.02 7.12
C THR A 89 -13.68 16.78 7.89
N LYS A 90 -12.63 17.54 7.61
CA LYS A 90 -11.25 17.35 8.12
C LYS A 90 -10.62 16.01 7.74
N LYS A 91 -11.19 15.31 6.77
CA LYS A 91 -10.65 14.06 6.26
C LYS A 91 -9.40 14.30 5.43
N GLU A 92 -8.40 13.50 5.67
CA GLU A 92 -7.16 13.46 4.89
C GLU A 92 -7.34 12.51 3.70
N VAL A 93 -7.80 13.08 2.58
CA VAL A 93 -8.23 12.35 1.38
C VAL A 93 -7.08 11.55 0.76
N THR A 94 -5.88 12.13 0.69
CA THR A 94 -4.70 11.45 0.12
C THR A 94 -4.34 10.18 0.90
N GLY A 95 -4.36 10.23 2.23
CA GLY A 95 -4.05 9.08 3.06
C GLY A 95 -5.09 7.97 2.95
N GLU A 96 -6.39 8.33 2.98
CA GLU A 96 -7.47 7.35 2.76
C GLU A 96 -7.29 6.66 1.39
N ARG A 97 -6.94 7.42 0.36
CA ARG A 97 -6.72 6.89 -0.98
C ARG A 97 -5.45 6.05 -1.09
N MET A 98 -4.37 6.46 -0.43
CA MET A 98 -3.15 5.63 -0.32
C MET A 98 -3.42 4.31 0.38
N ASP A 99 -4.21 4.31 1.46
CA ASP A 99 -4.63 3.08 2.16
C ASP A 99 -5.36 2.11 1.22
N GLU A 100 -6.22 2.61 0.32
CA GLU A 100 -6.93 1.81 -0.67
C GLU A 100 -6.01 1.24 -1.75
N LEU A 101 -5.18 2.11 -2.35
CA LEU A 101 -4.31 1.77 -3.48
C LEU A 101 -3.16 0.81 -3.09
N THR A 102 -2.73 0.88 -1.83
CA THR A 102 -1.62 0.06 -1.32
C THR A 102 -2.06 -1.12 -0.46
N LYS A 103 -3.37 -1.35 -0.37
CA LYS A 103 -3.93 -2.46 0.39
C LYS A 103 -3.56 -3.80 -0.26
N ILE A 104 -3.15 -4.75 0.58
CA ILE A 104 -2.79 -6.11 0.15
C ILE A 104 -3.80 -7.15 0.66
N ASP A 105 -3.79 -8.32 0.05
CA ASP A 105 -4.41 -9.50 0.65
C ASP A 105 -3.47 -10.08 1.71
N PHE A 106 -3.77 -9.81 2.98
CA PHE A 106 -2.98 -10.28 4.11
C PHE A 106 -2.92 -11.82 4.19
N SER A 107 -3.97 -12.52 3.73
CA SER A 107 -4.02 -13.98 3.77
C SER A 107 -3.06 -14.65 2.79
N SER A 108 -2.63 -13.91 1.76
CA SER A 108 -1.67 -14.38 0.76
C SER A 108 -0.22 -14.30 1.20
N LEU A 109 0.06 -13.71 2.37
CA LEU A 109 1.43 -13.57 2.87
C LEU A 109 1.98 -14.92 3.38
N PRO A 110 3.20 -15.32 2.95
CA PRO A 110 3.87 -16.56 3.37
C PRO A 110 4.47 -16.41 4.78
N LEU A 111 3.60 -16.40 5.81
CA LEU A 111 3.98 -16.10 7.19
C LEU A 111 5.01 -17.08 7.79
N GLU A 112 5.18 -18.26 7.21
CA GLU A 112 6.24 -19.23 7.55
C GLU A 112 7.65 -18.73 7.22
N GLN A 113 7.77 -17.72 6.34
CA GLN A 113 9.03 -17.06 5.99
C GLN A 113 9.35 -15.87 6.90
N ALA A 114 8.56 -15.65 7.94
CA ALA A 114 8.75 -14.59 8.92
C ALA A 114 9.14 -15.14 10.30
N ILE A 115 9.82 -14.32 11.08
CA ILE A 115 10.04 -14.58 12.51
C ILE A 115 8.76 -14.22 13.24
N LYS A 116 8.17 -15.21 13.94
CA LYS A 116 6.91 -15.06 14.65
C LYS A 116 7.14 -14.80 16.13
N VAL A 117 6.73 -13.63 16.61
CA VAL A 117 6.75 -13.25 18.03
C VAL A 117 5.32 -13.09 18.53
N VAL A 118 4.96 -13.79 19.60
CA VAL A 118 3.63 -13.69 20.24
C VAL A 118 3.76 -12.87 21.50
N LYS A 119 2.92 -11.86 21.66
CA LYS A 119 2.82 -11.01 22.84
C LYS A 119 1.40 -11.11 23.40
N GLY A 120 1.27 -11.31 24.72
CA GLY A 120 -0.03 -11.53 25.38
C GLY A 120 -0.76 -12.72 24.77
N ASN A 121 -2.04 -12.59 24.47
CA ASN A 121 -2.85 -13.65 23.86
C ASN A 121 -2.61 -13.84 22.34
N GLY A 122 -1.86 -12.92 21.69
CA GLY A 122 -1.52 -13.00 20.28
C GLY A 122 -2.69 -12.88 19.29
N SER A 123 -3.86 -12.43 19.72
CA SER A 123 -5.10 -12.48 18.94
C SER A 123 -5.09 -11.59 17.70
N ARG A 124 -4.38 -10.46 17.74
CA ARG A 124 -4.23 -9.53 16.62
C ARG A 124 -2.98 -9.89 15.82
N LYS A 125 -2.96 -9.60 14.53
CA LYS A 125 -1.83 -9.91 13.65
C LYS A 125 -1.22 -8.64 13.09
N LEU A 126 0.10 -8.59 13.07
CA LEU A 126 0.90 -7.52 12.48
C LEU A 126 2.04 -8.16 11.68
N VAL A 127 2.22 -7.72 10.44
CA VAL A 127 3.39 -8.06 9.63
C VAL A 127 4.32 -6.85 9.60
N VAL A 128 5.63 -7.09 9.71
CA VAL A 128 6.66 -6.06 9.62
C VAL A 128 7.75 -6.50 8.65
N PHE A 129 8.01 -5.72 7.62
CA PHE A 129 9.23 -5.84 6.82
C PHE A 129 10.32 -5.01 7.50
N SER A 130 11.39 -5.65 7.92
CA SER A 130 12.41 -5.04 8.78
C SER A 130 13.82 -5.37 8.29
N ASP A 131 14.67 -4.35 8.23
CA ASP A 131 16.09 -4.52 8.03
C ASP A 131 16.80 -4.52 9.40
N VAL A 132 17.67 -5.50 9.61
CA VAL A 132 18.37 -5.74 10.89
C VAL A 132 19.24 -4.57 11.33
N ASP A 133 19.78 -3.80 10.39
CA ASP A 133 20.65 -2.66 10.66
C ASP A 133 19.95 -1.30 10.59
N CYS A 134 18.68 -1.29 10.17
CA CYS A 134 17.92 -0.05 10.06
C CYS A 134 17.64 0.56 11.45
N PRO A 135 18.06 1.81 11.71
CA PRO A 135 17.85 2.45 13.01
C PRO A 135 16.37 2.68 13.33
N TYR A 136 15.54 2.91 12.31
CA TYR A 136 14.09 3.04 12.49
C TYR A 136 13.43 1.71 12.82
N CYS A 137 13.96 0.58 12.32
CA CYS A 137 13.48 -0.75 12.71
C CYS A 137 13.80 -1.05 14.18
N LYS A 138 15.02 -0.69 14.62
CA LYS A 138 15.40 -0.79 16.05
C LYS A 138 14.48 0.08 16.92
N ARG A 139 14.26 1.32 16.53
CA ARG A 139 13.34 2.23 17.23
C ARG A 139 11.92 1.66 17.31
N LEU A 140 11.40 1.09 16.21
CA LEU A 140 10.09 0.46 16.19
C LEU A 140 9.97 -0.63 17.25
N GLU A 141 10.94 -1.56 17.29
CA GLU A 141 10.92 -2.69 18.23
C GLU A 141 11.12 -2.22 19.70
N GLN A 142 12.08 -1.33 19.93
CA GLN A 142 12.47 -0.89 21.27
C GLN A 142 11.44 0.02 21.94
N ASN A 143 10.90 0.98 21.18
CA ASN A 143 10.10 2.07 21.75
C ASN A 143 8.61 1.95 21.46
N GLU A 144 8.23 1.33 20.34
CA GLU A 144 6.84 1.35 19.90
C GLU A 144 6.17 -0.02 20.13
N LEU A 145 6.70 -1.09 19.53
CA LEU A 145 6.12 -2.43 19.68
C LEU A 145 6.27 -2.97 21.11
N SER A 146 7.24 -2.49 21.90
CA SER A 146 7.36 -2.84 23.33
C SER A 146 6.12 -2.47 24.14
N ASN A 147 5.38 -1.44 23.74
CA ASN A 147 4.16 -0.96 24.40
C ASN A 147 2.87 -1.64 23.91
N ILE A 148 2.97 -2.58 22.96
CA ILE A 148 1.81 -3.27 22.37
C ILE A 148 1.77 -4.71 22.90
N THR A 149 0.59 -5.11 23.36
CA THR A 149 0.29 -6.49 23.80
C THR A 149 -0.81 -7.11 22.94
N ASP A 150 -1.15 -8.39 23.20
CA ASP A 150 -2.21 -9.14 22.51
C ASP A 150 -2.08 -9.12 20.98
N VAL A 151 -0.84 -9.27 20.51
CA VAL A 151 -0.48 -9.26 19.09
C VAL A 151 0.51 -10.38 18.75
N THR A 152 0.30 -10.99 17.58
CA THR A 152 1.32 -11.82 16.92
C THR A 152 2.00 -10.97 15.85
N VAL A 153 3.30 -10.70 16.03
CA VAL A 153 4.13 -9.97 15.08
C VAL A 153 4.88 -10.97 14.20
N TYR A 154 4.77 -10.82 12.90
CA TYR A 154 5.49 -11.58 11.87
C TYR A 154 6.51 -10.66 11.21
N THR A 155 7.79 -10.84 11.51
CA THR A 155 8.88 -10.01 10.97
C THR A 155 9.54 -10.71 9.79
N PHE A 156 9.35 -10.17 8.59
CA PHE A 156 10.12 -10.54 7.40
C PHE A 156 11.47 -9.81 7.43
N LEU A 157 12.56 -10.56 7.42
CA LEU A 157 13.91 -9.99 7.31
C LEU A 157 14.13 -9.49 5.87
N TYR A 158 14.13 -8.19 5.69
CA TYR A 158 14.24 -7.52 4.39
C TYR A 158 15.48 -6.61 4.38
N PRO A 159 16.68 -7.15 4.12
CA PRO A 159 17.92 -6.39 4.12
C PRO A 159 18.00 -5.43 2.93
N LEU A 160 18.19 -4.15 3.20
CA LEU A 160 18.43 -3.10 2.22
C LEU A 160 19.95 -2.93 2.02
N VAL A 161 20.58 -3.88 1.35
CA VAL A 161 22.05 -3.99 1.25
C VAL A 161 22.75 -2.76 0.64
N GLN A 162 22.03 -1.96 -0.13
CA GLN A 162 22.54 -0.70 -0.67
C GLN A 162 22.73 0.37 0.40
N LEU A 163 21.94 0.31 1.49
CA LEU A 163 22.01 1.23 2.63
C LEU A 163 22.81 0.60 3.78
N HIS A 164 22.67 -0.71 3.97
CA HIS A 164 23.25 -1.47 5.06
C HIS A 164 23.96 -2.72 4.51
N PRO A 165 25.23 -2.62 4.07
CA PRO A 165 25.92 -3.71 3.35
C PRO A 165 25.97 -5.05 4.10
N ASP A 166 26.06 -5.01 5.44
CA ASP A 166 26.16 -6.22 6.28
C ASP A 166 24.81 -6.85 6.65
N SER A 167 23.71 -6.16 6.35
CA SER A 167 22.37 -6.57 6.82
C SER A 167 21.94 -7.94 6.30
N ALA A 168 22.34 -8.34 5.10
CA ALA A 168 22.05 -9.66 4.56
C ALA A 168 22.77 -10.79 5.34
N ALA A 169 24.04 -10.61 5.67
CA ALA A 169 24.81 -11.59 6.45
C ALA A 169 24.25 -11.73 7.88
N LYS A 170 23.93 -10.62 8.53
CA LYS A 170 23.32 -10.61 9.86
C LYS A 170 21.92 -11.24 9.83
N SER A 171 21.11 -10.95 8.83
CA SER A 171 19.79 -11.58 8.63
C SER A 171 19.90 -13.10 8.51
N LYS A 172 20.88 -13.60 7.75
CA LYS A 172 21.19 -15.03 7.64
C LYS A 172 21.55 -15.64 9.00
N SER A 173 22.44 -15.00 9.76
CA SER A 173 22.84 -15.46 11.08
C SER A 173 21.65 -15.57 12.04
N ILE A 174 20.78 -14.57 12.06
CA ILE A 174 19.56 -14.54 12.87
C ILE A 174 18.59 -15.66 12.44
N TRP A 175 18.35 -15.77 11.12
CA TRP A 175 17.42 -16.78 10.59
C TRP A 175 17.88 -18.22 10.85
N CYS A 176 19.18 -18.48 10.76
CA CYS A 176 19.76 -19.81 10.97
C CYS A 176 20.05 -20.15 12.44
N ALA A 177 19.78 -19.24 13.37
CA ALA A 177 19.90 -19.55 14.79
C ALA A 177 18.89 -20.61 15.23
N THR A 178 19.26 -21.47 16.19
CA THR A 178 18.40 -22.51 16.76
C THR A 178 17.11 -21.90 17.31
N ASN A 179 17.19 -20.73 17.93
CA ASN A 179 16.05 -19.96 18.40
C ASN A 179 16.03 -18.61 17.68
N ARG A 180 15.32 -18.53 16.56
CA ARG A 180 15.20 -17.31 15.71
C ARG A 180 14.59 -16.14 16.46
N VAL A 181 13.61 -16.39 17.32
CA VAL A 181 12.95 -15.34 18.10
C VAL A 181 13.94 -14.70 19.06
N LYS A 182 14.67 -15.53 19.81
CA LYS A 182 15.71 -15.01 20.71
C LYS A 182 16.81 -14.28 19.95
N ALA A 183 17.31 -14.83 18.85
CA ALA A 183 18.34 -14.23 18.04
C ALA A 183 17.93 -12.86 17.46
N TRP A 184 16.67 -12.75 17.00
CA TRP A 184 16.09 -11.48 16.56
C TRP A 184 16.03 -10.46 17.70
N GLN A 185 15.48 -10.87 18.85
CA GLN A 185 15.35 -9.99 20.01
C GLN A 185 16.70 -9.55 20.56
N ASP A 186 17.66 -10.47 20.70
CA ASP A 186 19.00 -10.14 21.16
C ASP A 186 19.69 -9.12 20.24
N TRP A 187 19.50 -9.27 18.91
CA TRP A 187 20.08 -8.32 17.96
C TRP A 187 19.38 -6.98 17.97
N ILE A 188 18.06 -6.97 17.80
CA ILE A 188 17.32 -5.72 17.59
C ILE A 188 17.24 -4.86 18.86
N LEU A 189 17.23 -5.50 20.05
CA LEU A 189 17.14 -4.82 21.33
C LEU A 189 18.53 -4.55 21.94
N ASN A 190 19.45 -5.49 21.82
CA ASN A 190 20.70 -5.50 22.59
C ASN A 190 21.97 -5.44 21.73
N ASN A 191 21.85 -5.43 20.38
CA ASN A 191 22.97 -5.52 19.42
C ASN A 191 23.84 -6.78 19.60
N GLN A 192 23.27 -7.87 20.09
CA GLN A 192 23.97 -9.15 20.28
C GLN A 192 23.64 -10.07 19.11
N LEU A 193 24.58 -10.17 18.16
CA LEU A 193 24.44 -11.05 17.00
C LEU A 193 24.73 -12.50 17.42
N PRO A 194 23.94 -13.49 16.95
CA PRO A 194 24.24 -14.90 17.20
C PRO A 194 25.53 -15.31 16.52
N THR A 195 26.25 -16.27 17.11
CA THR A 195 27.50 -16.83 16.55
C THR A 195 27.27 -17.79 15.38
N THR A 196 26.02 -17.99 14.96
CA THR A 196 25.63 -18.86 13.85
C THR A 196 26.18 -18.34 12.54
N THR A 197 26.70 -19.24 11.70
CA THR A 197 27.35 -18.89 10.42
C THR A 197 26.40 -18.66 9.26
N GLY A 198 25.11 -18.90 9.44
CA GLY A 198 24.11 -18.74 8.37
C GLY A 198 24.08 -19.88 7.35
N ASN A 199 24.44 -21.11 7.75
CA ASN A 199 24.50 -22.29 6.87
C ASN A 199 23.16 -23.05 6.76
N CYS A 200 22.05 -22.37 6.67
CA CYS A 200 20.74 -22.96 6.44
C CYS A 200 20.06 -22.32 5.23
N GLU A 201 18.98 -22.92 4.74
CA GLU A 201 18.14 -22.29 3.75
C GLU A 201 17.48 -21.04 4.35
N VAL A 202 17.68 -19.90 3.70
CA VAL A 202 17.16 -18.60 4.14
C VAL A 202 16.22 -18.01 3.10
N PRO A 203 15.07 -17.44 3.47
CA PRO A 203 14.09 -16.97 2.53
C PRO A 203 14.34 -15.52 2.04
N LEU A 204 15.53 -14.95 2.16
CA LEU A 204 15.78 -13.53 1.89
C LEU A 204 15.44 -13.11 0.45
N GLU A 205 15.73 -13.96 -0.54
CA GLU A 205 15.39 -13.69 -1.93
C GLU A 205 13.87 -13.67 -2.12
N LYS A 206 13.18 -14.71 -1.61
CA LYS A 206 11.71 -14.81 -1.64
C LYS A 206 11.04 -13.62 -0.91
N VAL A 207 11.61 -13.20 0.22
CA VAL A 207 11.15 -12.00 0.94
C VAL A 207 11.37 -10.74 0.11
N GLY A 208 12.49 -10.63 -0.60
CA GLY A 208 12.75 -9.51 -1.52
C GLY A 208 11.75 -9.47 -2.69
N GLU A 209 11.40 -10.62 -3.25
CA GLU A 209 10.35 -10.72 -4.29
C GLU A 209 8.97 -10.36 -3.75
N LEU A 210 8.64 -10.88 -2.55
CA LEU A 210 7.41 -10.52 -1.87
C LEU A 210 7.32 -9.01 -1.62
N ALA A 211 8.40 -8.41 -1.09
CA ALA A 211 8.47 -6.97 -0.85
C ALA A 211 8.17 -6.15 -2.12
N ARG A 212 8.79 -6.51 -3.24
CA ARG A 212 8.50 -5.88 -4.55
C ARG A 212 7.04 -6.06 -4.96
N LYS A 213 6.50 -7.27 -4.80
CA LYS A 213 5.10 -7.60 -5.17
C LYS A 213 4.09 -6.77 -4.37
N VAL A 214 4.34 -6.56 -3.06
CA VAL A 214 3.44 -5.80 -2.18
C VAL A 214 3.82 -4.32 -2.04
N GLY A 215 4.73 -3.82 -2.89
CA GLY A 215 5.12 -2.41 -2.96
C GLY A 215 5.91 -1.92 -1.75
N VAL A 216 6.67 -2.80 -1.07
CA VAL A 216 7.58 -2.42 0.02
C VAL A 216 8.92 -2.02 -0.55
N ASN A 217 9.30 -0.76 -0.35
CA ASN A 217 10.58 -0.18 -0.80
C ASN A 217 11.41 0.47 0.33
N SER A 218 10.90 0.44 1.56
CA SER A 218 11.56 1.00 2.74
C SER A 218 11.24 0.19 4.00
N THR A 219 12.06 0.35 5.02
CA THR A 219 11.89 -0.31 6.33
C THR A 219 11.91 0.69 7.49
N PRO A 220 11.12 0.44 8.53
CA PRO A 220 10.13 -0.62 8.64
C PRO A 220 8.86 -0.30 7.82
N THR A 221 8.23 -1.32 7.24
CA THR A 221 6.88 -1.22 6.66
C THR A 221 6.00 -2.27 7.32
N LEU A 222 4.84 -1.84 7.80
CA LEU A 222 3.89 -2.65 8.56
C LEU A 222 2.65 -2.93 7.71
N PHE A 223 2.06 -4.13 7.89
CA PHE A 223 0.74 -4.47 7.37
C PHE A 223 -0.14 -5.02 8.48
N PHE A 224 -1.35 -4.49 8.58
CA PHE A 224 -2.38 -4.97 9.49
C PHE A 224 -3.18 -6.11 8.87
N ALA A 225 -3.94 -6.85 9.68
CA ALA A 225 -4.73 -8.01 9.24
C ALA A 225 -5.78 -7.66 8.17
N ASP A 226 -6.22 -6.41 8.08
CA ASP A 226 -7.14 -5.93 7.04
C ASP A 226 -6.43 -5.53 5.73
N GLY A 227 -5.12 -5.75 5.65
CA GLY A 227 -4.27 -5.47 4.49
C GLY A 227 -3.76 -4.02 4.38
N LYS A 228 -4.15 -3.13 5.28
CA LYS A 228 -3.68 -1.74 5.28
C LYS A 228 -2.21 -1.65 5.63
N ARG A 229 -1.52 -0.71 4.97
CA ARG A 229 -0.09 -0.44 5.12
C ARG A 229 0.17 0.75 6.03
N MET A 230 1.22 0.67 6.84
CA MET A 230 1.78 1.78 7.61
C MET A 230 3.30 1.81 7.41
N MET A 231 3.85 2.97 7.07
CA MET A 231 5.28 3.13 6.79
C MET A 231 6.00 3.79 7.96
N GLY A 232 7.24 3.35 8.19
CA GLY A 232 8.13 3.93 9.21
C GLY A 232 7.81 3.49 10.64
N ALA A 233 8.67 3.92 11.58
CA ALA A 233 8.48 3.69 13.01
C ALA A 233 7.47 4.70 13.57
N GLN A 234 6.20 4.47 13.30
CA GLN A 234 5.11 5.29 13.80
C GLN A 234 4.91 5.09 15.31
N PRO A 235 4.41 6.11 16.02
CA PRO A 235 4.11 5.99 17.45
C PRO A 235 3.19 4.81 17.76
N TYR A 236 3.41 4.14 18.90
CA TYR A 236 2.63 2.95 19.29
C TYR A 236 1.11 3.19 19.31
N LYS A 237 0.68 4.42 19.62
CA LYS A 237 -0.75 4.80 19.60
C LYS A 237 -1.36 4.70 18.22
N GLU A 238 -0.61 5.06 17.18
CA GLU A 238 -1.09 4.94 15.79
C GLU A 238 -1.10 3.48 15.33
N ILE A 239 -0.10 2.70 15.74
CA ILE A 239 -0.07 1.25 15.47
C ILE A 239 -1.24 0.56 16.18
N GLU A 240 -1.52 0.93 17.42
CA GLU A 240 -2.64 0.39 18.21
C GLU A 240 -4.00 0.71 17.55
N LYS A 241 -4.19 1.94 17.04
CA LYS A 241 -5.38 2.30 16.26
C LYS A 241 -5.53 1.42 15.02
N GLY A 242 -4.44 1.17 14.29
CA GLY A 242 -4.44 0.27 13.13
C GLY A 242 -4.83 -1.15 13.49
N LEU A 243 -4.26 -1.70 14.56
CA LEU A 243 -4.59 -3.03 15.08
C LEU A 243 -6.06 -3.16 15.50
N GLN A 244 -6.60 -2.13 16.18
CA GLN A 244 -8.01 -2.10 16.58
C GLN A 244 -8.95 -2.00 15.38
N ALA A 245 -8.60 -1.20 14.37
CA ALA A 245 -9.39 -1.06 13.15
C ALA A 245 -9.43 -2.38 12.36
N ALA A 246 -8.28 -3.07 12.26
CA ALA A 246 -8.16 -4.35 11.55
C ALA A 246 -8.87 -5.52 12.27
N ALA A 247 -9.03 -5.46 13.61
CA ALA A 247 -9.71 -6.50 14.38
C ALA A 247 -11.24 -6.45 14.30
N LYS A 248 -11.83 -5.34 13.80
CA LYS A 248 -13.29 -5.15 13.68
C LYS A 248 -13.88 -5.72 12.38
N LYS A 249 -13.05 -6.25 11.51
CA LYS A 249 -13.42 -6.86 10.21
C LYS A 249 -13.26 -8.37 10.27
#